data_c23bc1aa616518484b05b18ec77280c0
#
_entry.id   c23bc1aa616518484b05b18ec77280c0
#
_cell.length_a   1.000
_cell.length_b   1.000
_cell.length_c   1.000
_cell.angle_alpha   90.00
_cell.angle_beta   90.00
_cell.angle_gamma   90.00
#
_symmetry.space_group_name_H-M   'P 1'
#
loop_
_entity.id
_entity.type
_entity.pdbx_description
1 polymer ?
#
loop_
_entity_poly.entity_id
_entity_poly.type
_entity_poly.pdbx_seq_one_letter_code
_entity_poly.pdbx_strand_id
1 'polypeptide(L)'
;MTFTPNVEILIDAITRRKIPERIPNYEPYYNEKTVAKVIGKPFPEGPYTTKEACRNVIRIVIEYYLTIRSDIISIMLNGPSLPMKREEERTEKEKMDYLTQRDIPTIFNRADYNNYPWPKEGEMKLSDADRLMLETAKEMVPQGMGIMVSRSGIFEMMNYMAGYENFCYLLRDDPNLLDEFANRLGEINLKIFAEVAQYDFVNILHMGDDIAYRGGTLVSPELLRKWLFPWMKKYTEIAHKNGKVFTY
;
A
#
# COMPACT_ATOMS: atom_id res chain seq x y z
N MET A 1 7.08 -31.57 7.77
CA MET A 1 6.76 -31.33 6.34
C MET A 1 7.21 -29.93 6.01
N THR A 2 7.95 -29.78 4.93
CA THR A 2 8.37 -28.47 4.44
C THR A 2 7.14 -27.75 3.86
N PHE A 3 6.93 -26.48 4.20
CA PHE A 3 5.84 -25.70 3.66
C PHE A 3 6.05 -25.47 2.15
N THR A 4 5.04 -25.74 1.35
CA THR A 4 5.01 -25.45 -0.09
C THR A 4 3.90 -24.43 -0.34
N PRO A 5 4.23 -23.21 -0.80
CA PRO A 5 3.22 -22.19 -1.06
C PRO A 5 2.32 -22.58 -2.23
N ASN A 6 1.06 -22.16 -2.16
CA ASN A 6 0.08 -22.32 -3.24
C ASN A 6 -0.92 -21.18 -3.19
N VAL A 7 -0.72 -20.17 -4.02
CA VAL A 7 -1.55 -18.96 -4.07
C VAL A 7 -3.00 -19.24 -4.45
N GLU A 8 -3.27 -20.32 -5.20
CA GLU A 8 -4.64 -20.68 -5.57
C GLU A 8 -5.50 -21.05 -4.35
N ILE A 9 -4.90 -21.65 -3.31
CA ILE A 9 -5.61 -21.92 -2.05
C ILE A 9 -6.08 -20.62 -1.41
N LEU A 10 -5.25 -19.57 -1.43
CA LEU A 10 -5.61 -18.26 -0.91
C LEU A 10 -6.70 -17.59 -1.76
N ILE A 11 -6.55 -17.60 -3.09
CA ILE A 11 -7.51 -17.00 -4.02
C ILE A 11 -8.86 -17.72 -3.92
N ASP A 12 -8.89 -19.04 -3.88
CA ASP A 12 -10.12 -19.82 -3.71
C ASP A 12 -10.84 -19.48 -2.40
N ALA A 13 -10.08 -19.30 -1.30
CA ALA A 13 -10.63 -18.93 -0.01
C ALA A 13 -11.24 -17.50 -0.04
N ILE A 14 -10.50 -16.52 -0.54
CA ILE A 14 -10.96 -15.12 -0.62
C ILE A 14 -12.19 -14.99 -1.52
N THR A 15 -12.17 -15.68 -2.67
CA THR A 15 -13.26 -15.63 -3.64
C THR A 15 -14.40 -16.60 -3.35
N ARG A 16 -14.27 -17.41 -2.29
CA ARG A 16 -15.25 -18.44 -1.87
C ARG A 16 -15.57 -19.46 -2.97
N ARG A 17 -14.60 -19.75 -3.85
CA ARG A 17 -14.79 -20.75 -4.92
C ARG A 17 -14.83 -22.17 -4.38
N LYS A 18 -14.02 -22.46 -3.36
CA LYS A 18 -14.06 -23.72 -2.63
C LYS A 18 -13.48 -23.55 -1.21
N ILE A 19 -13.78 -24.52 -0.35
CA ILE A 19 -13.19 -24.63 0.99
C ILE A 19 -11.74 -25.08 0.81
N PRO A 20 -10.76 -24.32 1.33
CA PRO A 20 -9.36 -24.68 1.20
C PRO A 20 -9.00 -25.90 2.06
N GLU A 21 -8.04 -26.72 1.60
CA GLU A 21 -7.55 -27.88 2.33
C GLU A 21 -6.81 -27.51 3.63
N ARG A 22 -6.31 -26.30 3.71
CA ARG A 22 -5.71 -25.68 4.90
C ARG A 22 -6.09 -24.21 4.95
N ILE A 23 -5.99 -23.62 6.12
CA ILE A 23 -6.16 -22.16 6.27
C ILE A 23 -4.95 -21.48 5.58
N PRO A 24 -5.18 -20.68 4.53
CA PRO A 24 -4.10 -19.92 3.91
C PRO A 24 -3.66 -18.81 4.84
N ASN A 25 -2.36 -18.54 4.89
CA ASN A 25 -1.84 -17.37 5.59
C ASN A 25 -1.69 -16.21 4.62
N TYR A 26 -2.14 -15.04 5.07
CA TYR A 26 -2.15 -13.80 4.30
C TYR A 26 -1.69 -12.66 5.19
N GLU A 27 -0.53 -12.08 4.88
CA GLU A 27 0.03 -10.93 5.58
C GLU A 27 0.31 -9.82 4.56
N PRO A 28 -0.53 -8.75 4.52
CA PRO A 28 -0.40 -7.70 3.49
C PRO A 28 0.79 -6.77 3.74
N TYR A 29 1.24 -6.66 4.97
CA TYR A 29 2.32 -5.75 5.35
C TYR A 29 3.37 -6.44 6.19
N TYR A 30 4.59 -5.91 6.15
CA TYR A 30 5.65 -6.30 7.05
C TYR A 30 6.42 -5.08 7.55
N ASN A 31 6.94 -5.19 8.74
CA ASN A 31 7.88 -4.22 9.28
C ASN A 31 9.31 -4.80 9.18
N GLU A 32 10.25 -4.03 8.66
CA GLU A 32 11.63 -4.46 8.42
C GLU A 32 12.33 -5.00 9.68
N LYS A 33 12.10 -4.35 10.84
CA LYS A 33 12.63 -4.81 12.13
C LYS A 33 12.04 -6.16 12.54
N THR A 34 10.75 -6.36 12.28
CA THR A 34 10.08 -7.64 12.53
C THR A 34 10.61 -8.73 11.62
N VAL A 35 10.76 -8.45 10.33
CA VAL A 35 11.37 -9.37 9.37
C VAL A 35 12.76 -9.77 9.82
N ALA A 36 13.62 -8.80 10.12
CA ALA A 36 14.99 -9.04 10.58
C ALA A 36 15.03 -9.93 11.82
N LYS A 37 14.12 -9.69 12.78
CA LYS A 37 14.02 -10.49 14.01
C LYS A 37 13.56 -11.92 13.75
N VAL A 38 12.56 -12.11 12.87
CA VAL A 38 12.00 -13.43 12.56
C VAL A 38 13.00 -14.32 11.83
N ILE A 39 13.73 -13.75 10.86
CA ILE A 39 14.69 -14.52 10.04
C ILE A 39 16.11 -14.52 10.61
N GLY A 40 16.39 -13.72 11.64
CA GLY A 40 17.72 -13.63 12.27
C GLY A 40 18.78 -12.97 11.39
N LYS A 41 18.39 -12.14 10.40
CA LYS A 41 19.27 -11.44 9.46
C LYS A 41 18.90 -9.97 9.36
N PRO A 42 19.86 -9.06 9.13
CA PRO A 42 19.53 -7.65 8.91
C PRO A 42 18.68 -7.48 7.66
N PHE A 43 17.72 -6.57 7.71
CA PHE A 43 16.97 -6.16 6.53
C PHE A 43 17.87 -5.24 5.67
N PRO A 44 17.94 -5.44 4.34
CA PRO A 44 18.76 -4.62 3.47
C PRO A 44 18.32 -3.15 3.50
N GLU A 45 19.29 -2.24 3.53
CA GLU A 45 18.99 -0.81 3.47
C GLU A 45 18.77 -0.35 2.01
N GLY A 46 17.82 0.58 1.79
CA GLY A 46 17.59 1.21 0.49
C GLY A 46 18.68 2.25 0.12
N PRO A 47 18.59 2.84 -1.04
CA PRO A 47 17.50 2.74 -2.01
C PRO A 47 17.58 1.47 -2.89
N TYR A 48 16.41 0.92 -3.27
CA TYR A 48 16.32 -0.28 -4.11
C TYR A 48 16.21 0.09 -5.60
N THR A 49 17.24 0.77 -6.12
CA THR A 49 17.26 1.32 -7.49
C THR A 49 18.14 0.49 -8.45
N THR A 50 18.75 -0.57 -7.97
CA THR A 50 19.53 -1.52 -8.80
C THR A 50 18.95 -2.92 -8.69
N LYS A 51 19.15 -3.74 -9.74
CA LYS A 51 18.67 -5.13 -9.75
C LYS A 51 19.26 -5.95 -8.59
N GLU A 52 20.50 -5.69 -8.22
CA GLU A 52 21.15 -6.37 -7.09
C GLU A 52 20.50 -5.99 -5.75
N ALA A 53 20.26 -4.69 -5.50
CA ALA A 53 19.56 -4.23 -4.30
C ALA A 53 18.14 -4.81 -4.21
N CYS A 54 17.40 -4.83 -5.33
CA CYS A 54 16.09 -5.47 -5.39
C CYS A 54 16.17 -6.97 -5.09
N ARG A 55 17.16 -7.69 -5.65
CA ARG A 55 17.37 -9.11 -5.37
C ARG A 55 17.66 -9.38 -3.89
N ASN A 56 18.44 -8.53 -3.26
CA ASN A 56 18.77 -8.68 -1.84
C ASN A 56 17.55 -8.52 -0.97
N VAL A 57 16.73 -7.49 -1.18
CA VAL A 57 15.50 -7.30 -0.39
C VAL A 57 14.45 -8.38 -0.69
N ILE A 58 14.23 -8.73 -1.95
CA ILE A 58 13.25 -9.78 -2.32
C ILE A 58 13.62 -11.13 -1.73
N ARG A 59 14.92 -11.49 -1.69
CA ARG A 59 15.36 -12.73 -1.04
C ARG A 59 14.96 -12.78 0.43
N ILE A 60 15.17 -11.69 1.17
CA ILE A 60 14.81 -11.58 2.58
C ILE A 60 13.30 -11.62 2.77
N VAL A 61 12.56 -10.94 1.92
CA VAL A 61 11.09 -10.93 1.93
C VAL A 61 10.54 -12.33 1.66
N ILE A 62 11.04 -13.03 0.65
CA ILE A 62 10.63 -14.43 0.36
C ILE A 62 10.93 -15.33 1.55
N GLU A 63 12.14 -15.25 2.14
CA GLU A 63 12.51 -16.05 3.30
C GLU A 63 11.58 -15.82 4.48
N TYR A 64 11.21 -14.55 4.73
CA TYR A 64 10.24 -14.18 5.76
C TYR A 64 8.87 -14.83 5.49
N TYR A 65 8.30 -14.63 4.30
CA TYR A 65 6.98 -15.15 3.97
C TYR A 65 6.93 -16.69 3.97
N LEU A 66 8.00 -17.36 3.56
CA LEU A 66 8.11 -18.81 3.72
C LEU A 66 8.17 -19.25 5.19
N THR A 67 8.90 -18.50 6.03
CA THR A 67 9.00 -18.77 7.47
C THR A 67 7.66 -18.66 8.18
N ILE A 68 6.85 -17.65 7.85
CA ILE A 68 5.50 -17.48 8.39
C ILE A 68 4.44 -18.33 7.65
N ARG A 69 4.85 -19.16 6.69
CA ARG A 69 3.97 -20.01 5.87
C ARG A 69 2.90 -19.25 5.10
N SER A 70 3.27 -18.14 4.49
CA SER A 70 2.39 -17.38 3.60
C SER A 70 2.44 -17.91 2.17
N ASP A 71 1.29 -17.94 1.51
CA ASP A 71 1.14 -18.36 0.13
C ASP A 71 1.46 -17.25 -0.88
N ILE A 72 1.72 -16.05 -0.39
CA ILE A 72 1.90 -14.85 -1.19
C ILE A 72 2.90 -13.91 -0.52
N ILE A 73 3.72 -13.23 -1.31
CA ILE A 73 4.52 -12.10 -0.83
C ILE A 73 3.79 -10.79 -1.10
N SER A 74 4.06 -9.78 -0.28
CA SER A 74 3.58 -8.42 -0.51
C SER A 74 4.71 -7.49 -0.95
N ILE A 75 4.44 -6.68 -1.96
CA ILE A 75 5.32 -5.62 -2.45
C ILE A 75 4.59 -4.29 -2.34
N MET A 76 5.10 -3.40 -1.48
CA MET A 76 4.60 -2.04 -1.38
C MET A 76 5.08 -1.22 -2.58
N LEU A 77 4.16 -0.59 -3.29
CA LEU A 77 4.46 0.31 -4.41
C LEU A 77 4.40 1.77 -3.97
N ASN A 78 5.43 2.52 -4.31
CA ASN A 78 5.49 3.96 -4.01
C ASN A 78 4.71 4.79 -5.05
N GLY A 79 4.73 4.38 -6.33
CA GLY A 79 4.14 5.14 -7.42
C GLY A 79 4.88 6.46 -7.69
N PRO A 80 4.17 7.51 -8.13
CA PRO A 80 4.76 8.82 -8.32
C PRO A 80 5.15 9.44 -6.97
N SER A 81 6.17 10.29 -6.98
CA SER A 81 6.60 10.99 -5.78
C SER A 81 5.49 11.91 -5.25
N LEU A 82 5.16 11.73 -3.98
CA LEU A 82 4.29 12.62 -3.21
C LEU A 82 5.11 13.14 -2.03
N PRO A 83 5.88 14.23 -2.23
CA PRO A 83 6.79 14.73 -1.20
C PRO A 83 6.03 15.21 0.02
N MET A 84 6.41 14.73 1.19
CA MET A 84 5.87 15.16 2.48
C MET A 84 6.93 15.92 3.25
N LYS A 85 6.52 16.92 4.01
CA LYS A 85 7.41 17.60 4.96
C LYS A 85 7.91 16.58 5.96
N ARG A 86 9.24 16.50 6.12
CA ARG A 86 9.88 15.68 7.14
C ARG A 86 10.39 16.62 8.22
N GLU A 87 10.20 16.26 9.46
CA GLU A 87 10.92 16.94 10.55
C GLU A 87 12.37 16.48 10.55
N GLU A 88 13.27 17.38 10.19
CA GLU A 88 14.72 17.16 10.31
C GLU A 88 15.20 17.20 11.77
N GLU A 89 14.38 17.70 12.70
CA GLU A 89 14.73 17.97 14.10
C GLU A 89 14.14 17.00 15.13
N ARG A 90 13.50 15.88 14.72
CA ARG A 90 12.93 14.92 15.68
C ARG A 90 13.98 14.07 16.36
N THR A 91 13.82 13.88 17.67
CA THR A 91 14.59 12.90 18.43
C THR A 91 14.27 11.47 17.96
N GLU A 92 15.21 10.53 18.16
CA GLU A 92 15.00 9.11 17.78
C GLU A 92 13.75 8.48 18.43
N LYS A 93 13.35 8.97 19.61
CA LYS A 93 12.14 8.53 20.31
C LYS A 93 10.87 9.00 19.58
N GLU A 94 10.86 10.25 19.10
CA GLU A 94 9.74 10.83 18.35
C GLU A 94 9.62 10.25 16.94
N LYS A 95 10.75 9.87 16.31
CA LYS A 95 10.76 9.16 15.02
C LYS A 95 10.17 7.75 15.10
N MET A 96 10.12 7.15 16.30
CA MET A 96 9.54 5.83 16.52
C MET A 96 8.02 5.86 16.74
N ASP A 97 7.44 7.01 17.03
CA ASP A 97 6.01 7.14 17.24
C ASP A 97 5.29 7.37 15.90
N TYR A 98 4.62 6.32 15.42
CA TYR A 98 3.85 6.33 14.17
C TYR A 98 2.77 7.43 14.12
N LEU A 99 2.21 7.78 15.28
CA LEU A 99 1.18 8.81 15.40
C LEU A 99 1.75 10.22 15.16
N THR A 100 3.00 10.48 15.55
CA THR A 100 3.61 11.81 15.42
C THR A 100 3.98 12.17 13.99
N GLN A 101 4.12 11.20 13.07
CA GLN A 101 4.31 11.49 11.63
C GLN A 101 3.08 12.14 10.99
N ARG A 102 1.92 12.01 11.63
CA ARG A 102 0.65 12.60 11.18
C ARG A 102 0.45 14.04 11.65
N ASP A 103 1.37 14.60 12.42
CA ASP A 103 1.16 15.89 13.09
C ASP A 103 1.73 17.09 12.32
N ILE A 104 2.53 16.85 11.26
CA ILE A 104 3.12 17.94 10.48
C ILE A 104 2.44 18.02 9.12
N PRO A 105 1.54 18.97 8.94
CA PRO A 105 0.86 19.12 7.66
C PRO A 105 1.83 19.56 6.56
N THR A 106 1.84 18.80 5.48
CA THR A 106 2.41 19.23 4.19
C THR A 106 1.41 20.14 3.47
N ILE A 107 0.12 19.83 3.62
CA ILE A 107 -1.01 20.58 3.08
C ILE A 107 -1.84 21.05 4.27
N PHE A 108 -1.60 22.27 4.71
CA PHE A 108 -2.32 22.87 5.83
C PHE A 108 -3.63 23.53 5.40
N ASN A 109 -3.69 24.07 4.19
CA ASN A 109 -4.83 24.81 3.67
C ASN A 109 -4.92 24.70 2.14
N ARG A 110 -5.92 25.35 1.55
CA ARG A 110 -6.14 25.36 0.10
C ARG A 110 -4.97 25.94 -0.70
N ALA A 111 -4.26 26.94 -0.17
CA ALA A 111 -3.11 27.50 -0.87
C ALA A 111 -1.97 26.46 -0.97
N ASP A 112 -1.71 25.73 0.11
CA ASP A 112 -0.72 24.65 0.09
C ASP A 112 -1.13 23.53 -0.90
N TYR A 113 -2.41 23.15 -0.91
CA TYR A 113 -2.93 22.16 -1.86
C TYR A 113 -2.74 22.57 -3.31
N ASN A 114 -3.04 23.85 -3.63
CA ASN A 114 -2.92 24.39 -4.98
C ASN A 114 -1.47 24.49 -5.43
N ASN A 115 -0.55 24.75 -4.50
CA ASN A 115 0.88 24.87 -4.76
C ASN A 115 1.63 23.53 -4.62
N TYR A 116 0.95 22.48 -4.16
CA TYR A 116 1.57 21.16 -4.01
C TYR A 116 1.96 20.59 -5.38
N PRO A 117 3.15 19.99 -5.54
CA PRO A 117 3.61 19.47 -6.81
C PRO A 117 2.92 18.14 -7.16
N TRP A 118 1.62 18.20 -7.37
CA TRP A 118 0.85 17.02 -7.79
C TRP A 118 1.39 16.44 -9.08
N PRO A 119 1.50 15.10 -9.19
CA PRO A 119 1.89 14.46 -10.44
C PRO A 119 0.88 14.82 -11.55
N LYS A 120 1.38 15.16 -12.72
CA LYS A 120 0.56 15.33 -13.92
C LYS A 120 0.02 13.99 -14.38
N GLU A 121 -0.98 13.98 -15.25
CA GLU A 121 -1.60 12.75 -15.73
C GLU A 121 -0.59 11.73 -16.26
N GLY A 122 0.37 12.13 -17.07
CA GLY A 122 1.41 11.25 -17.61
C GLY A 122 2.47 10.78 -16.59
N GLU A 123 2.47 11.36 -15.39
CA GLU A 123 3.37 11.01 -14.28
C GLU A 123 2.72 10.08 -13.26
N MET A 124 1.38 9.91 -13.33
CA MET A 124 0.62 8.99 -12.47
C MET A 124 0.81 7.54 -12.91
N LYS A 125 2.00 7.01 -12.72
CA LYS A 125 2.43 5.68 -13.16
C LYS A 125 3.42 5.08 -12.16
N LEU A 126 3.73 3.81 -12.30
CA LEU A 126 4.79 3.18 -11.52
C LEU A 126 6.11 3.94 -11.72
N SER A 127 6.87 4.06 -10.64
CA SER A 127 8.27 4.50 -10.74
C SER A 127 9.13 3.41 -11.41
N ASP A 128 10.29 3.79 -11.92
CA ASP A 128 11.23 2.79 -12.49
C ASP A 128 11.72 1.83 -11.40
N ALA A 129 11.83 2.29 -10.15
CA ALA A 129 12.17 1.45 -9.01
C ALA A 129 11.07 0.42 -8.71
N ASP A 130 9.78 0.82 -8.77
CA ASP A 130 8.65 -0.11 -8.60
C ASP A 130 8.64 -1.18 -9.70
N ARG A 131 8.85 -0.79 -10.97
CA ARG A 131 8.93 -1.75 -12.08
C ARG A 131 10.08 -2.72 -11.90
N LEU A 132 11.27 -2.21 -11.55
CA LEU A 132 12.43 -3.04 -11.30
C LEU A 132 12.20 -4.03 -10.15
N MET A 133 11.55 -3.59 -9.09
CA MET A 133 11.19 -4.44 -7.95
C MET A 133 10.23 -5.56 -8.37
N LEU A 134 9.18 -5.23 -9.11
CA LEU A 134 8.18 -6.21 -9.60
C LEU A 134 8.82 -7.25 -10.53
N GLU A 135 9.61 -6.80 -11.52
CA GLU A 135 10.29 -7.73 -12.45
C GLU A 135 11.30 -8.61 -11.71
N THR A 136 12.00 -8.06 -10.72
CA THR A 136 12.93 -8.84 -9.90
C THR A 136 12.18 -9.88 -9.06
N ALA A 137 11.03 -9.52 -8.50
CA ALA A 137 10.20 -10.45 -7.74
C ALA A 137 9.68 -11.59 -8.62
N LYS A 138 9.20 -11.28 -9.84
CA LYS A 138 8.81 -12.28 -10.83
C LYS A 138 9.88 -13.34 -11.07
N GLU A 139 11.15 -12.92 -11.17
CA GLU A 139 12.27 -13.84 -11.40
C GLU A 139 12.60 -14.72 -10.19
N MET A 140 12.27 -14.29 -8.98
CA MET A 140 12.77 -14.89 -7.73
C MET A 140 11.72 -15.64 -6.93
N VAL A 141 10.44 -15.32 -7.09
CA VAL A 141 9.36 -15.93 -6.31
C VAL A 141 9.27 -17.42 -6.62
N PRO A 142 9.24 -18.29 -5.59
CA PRO A 142 9.14 -19.74 -5.78
C PRO A 142 7.85 -20.14 -6.51
N GLN A 143 7.92 -21.23 -7.24
CA GLN A 143 6.74 -21.80 -7.89
C GLN A 143 5.61 -22.04 -6.88
N GLY A 144 4.41 -21.61 -7.24
CA GLY A 144 3.21 -21.70 -6.40
C GLY A 144 3.01 -20.51 -5.45
N MET A 145 4.04 -19.71 -5.14
CA MET A 145 3.89 -18.51 -4.34
C MET A 145 3.41 -17.34 -5.20
N GLY A 146 2.40 -16.63 -4.74
CA GLY A 146 1.86 -15.46 -5.44
C GLY A 146 2.58 -14.16 -5.13
N ILE A 147 2.25 -13.12 -5.91
CA ILE A 147 2.66 -11.74 -5.68
C ILE A 147 1.42 -10.88 -5.46
N MET A 148 1.40 -10.19 -4.34
CA MET A 148 0.46 -9.13 -4.03
C MET A 148 1.19 -7.80 -4.12
N VAL A 149 0.52 -6.81 -4.68
CA VAL A 149 0.98 -5.42 -4.61
C VAL A 149 0.11 -4.63 -3.66
N SER A 150 0.74 -3.83 -2.82
CA SER A 150 0.08 -3.02 -1.81
C SER A 150 0.29 -1.53 -2.06
N ARG A 151 -0.74 -0.74 -1.76
CA ARG A 151 -0.72 0.74 -1.82
C ARG A 151 -1.35 1.31 -0.57
N SER A 152 -0.86 2.48 -0.13
CA SER A 152 -1.53 3.26 0.91
C SER A 152 -2.88 3.77 0.44
N GLY A 153 -3.84 3.76 1.35
CA GLY A 153 -5.20 4.19 1.10
C GLY A 153 -5.37 5.69 0.95
N ILE A 154 -6.55 6.08 0.54
CA ILE A 154 -6.89 7.48 0.29
C ILE A 154 -6.98 8.24 1.61
N PHE A 155 -7.71 7.69 2.57
CA PHE A 155 -7.95 8.34 3.85
C PHE A 155 -6.66 8.46 4.68
N GLU A 156 -5.88 7.40 4.73
CA GLU A 156 -4.58 7.39 5.41
C GLU A 156 -3.63 8.44 4.81
N MET A 157 -3.52 8.50 3.48
CA MET A 157 -2.68 9.51 2.81
C MET A 157 -3.16 10.93 3.04
N MET A 158 -4.48 11.18 3.06
CA MET A 158 -5.02 12.50 3.44
C MET A 158 -4.56 12.90 4.84
N ASN A 159 -4.62 11.97 5.81
CA ASN A 159 -4.17 12.22 7.18
C ASN A 159 -2.67 12.45 7.28
N TYR A 160 -1.85 11.70 6.54
CA TYR A 160 -0.40 11.92 6.51
C TYR A 160 -0.02 13.28 5.92
N MET A 161 -0.71 13.69 4.86
CA MET A 161 -0.38 14.92 4.16
C MET A 161 -0.98 16.17 4.83
N ALA A 162 -2.16 16.07 5.41
CA ALA A 162 -2.83 17.18 6.08
C ALA A 162 -2.46 17.32 7.58
N GLY A 163 -1.94 16.27 8.21
CA GLY A 163 -1.87 16.15 9.67
C GLY A 163 -3.25 15.88 10.26
N TYR A 164 -3.35 14.95 11.21
CA TYR A 164 -4.66 14.50 11.71
C TYR A 164 -5.48 15.61 12.36
N GLU A 165 -4.86 16.45 13.18
CA GLU A 165 -5.54 17.58 13.83
C GLU A 165 -6.05 18.59 12.80
N ASN A 166 -5.18 19.00 11.86
CA ASN A 166 -5.55 19.92 10.80
C ASN A 166 -6.63 19.34 9.87
N PHE A 167 -6.55 18.04 9.56
CA PHE A 167 -7.59 17.33 8.82
C PHE A 167 -8.96 17.48 9.51
N CYS A 168 -9.01 17.36 10.84
CA CYS A 168 -10.25 17.56 11.61
C CYS A 168 -10.79 18.99 11.49
N TYR A 169 -9.92 20.01 11.47
CA TYR A 169 -10.36 21.38 11.21
C TYR A 169 -10.87 21.58 9.79
N LEU A 170 -10.17 21.03 8.79
CA LEU A 170 -10.58 21.11 7.39
C LEU A 170 -11.95 20.46 7.11
N LEU A 171 -12.36 19.45 7.88
CA LEU A 171 -13.69 18.89 7.77
C LEU A 171 -14.80 19.92 7.92
N ARG A 172 -14.55 20.98 8.68
CA ARG A 172 -15.49 22.08 8.93
C ARG A 172 -15.18 23.30 8.05
N ASP A 173 -13.93 23.68 7.97
CA ASP A 173 -13.50 24.96 7.43
C ASP A 173 -13.41 24.96 5.89
N ASP A 174 -12.99 23.82 5.30
CA ASP A 174 -12.93 23.65 3.84
C ASP A 174 -13.18 22.19 3.43
N PRO A 175 -14.41 21.66 3.59
CA PRO A 175 -14.74 20.29 3.21
C PRO A 175 -14.58 20.02 1.71
N ASN A 176 -14.69 21.05 0.86
CA ASN A 176 -14.47 20.94 -0.58
C ASN A 176 -13.00 20.64 -0.91
N LEU A 177 -12.06 21.15 -0.12
CA LEU A 177 -10.65 20.81 -0.25
C LEU A 177 -10.43 19.31 -0.02
N LEU A 178 -11.06 18.74 1.00
CA LEU A 178 -10.94 17.32 1.29
C LEU A 178 -11.59 16.44 0.20
N ASP A 179 -12.68 16.91 -0.42
CA ASP A 179 -13.26 16.25 -1.58
C ASP A 179 -12.29 16.20 -2.77
N GLU A 180 -11.65 17.32 -3.08
CA GLU A 180 -10.64 17.40 -4.14
C GLU A 180 -9.43 16.53 -3.82
N PHE A 181 -9.01 16.52 -2.55
CA PHE A 181 -7.89 15.75 -2.07
C PHE A 181 -8.14 14.23 -2.23
N ALA A 182 -9.29 13.75 -1.75
CA ALA A 182 -9.68 12.35 -1.89
C ALA A 182 -9.74 11.93 -3.37
N ASN A 183 -10.30 12.79 -4.23
CA ASN A 183 -10.37 12.52 -5.66
C ASN A 183 -8.99 12.45 -6.31
N ARG A 184 -8.08 13.36 -5.96
CA ARG A 184 -6.71 13.37 -6.49
C ARG A 184 -5.94 12.09 -6.13
N LEU A 185 -5.97 11.69 -4.86
CA LEU A 185 -5.33 10.47 -4.41
C LEU A 185 -5.98 9.22 -5.01
N GLY A 186 -7.31 9.23 -5.11
CA GLY A 186 -8.06 8.15 -5.75
C GLY A 186 -7.68 7.96 -7.21
N GLU A 187 -7.51 9.05 -7.96
CA GLU A 187 -7.09 9.01 -9.36
C GLU A 187 -5.67 8.46 -9.52
N ILE A 188 -4.73 8.92 -8.69
CA ILE A 188 -3.35 8.42 -8.67
C ILE A 188 -3.34 6.90 -8.44
N ASN A 189 -4.04 6.41 -7.42
CA ASN A 189 -4.12 4.98 -7.14
C ASN A 189 -4.78 4.21 -8.29
N LEU A 190 -5.81 4.79 -8.93
CA LEU A 190 -6.48 4.15 -10.07
C LEU A 190 -5.51 3.92 -11.25
N LYS A 191 -4.72 4.91 -11.60
CA LYS A 191 -3.73 4.80 -12.69
C LYS A 191 -2.65 3.75 -12.34
N ILE A 192 -2.16 3.73 -11.11
CA ILE A 192 -1.18 2.74 -10.65
C ILE A 192 -1.78 1.33 -10.69
N PHE A 193 -2.97 1.11 -10.14
CA PHE A 193 -3.63 -0.21 -10.17
C PHE A 193 -3.96 -0.65 -11.60
N ALA A 194 -4.33 0.28 -12.49
CA ALA A 194 -4.57 -0.05 -13.90
C ALA A 194 -3.29 -0.52 -14.61
N GLU A 195 -2.13 0.07 -14.30
CA GLU A 195 -0.84 -0.38 -14.83
C GLU A 195 -0.44 -1.74 -14.24
N VAL A 196 -0.50 -1.88 -12.91
CA VAL A 196 -0.12 -3.12 -12.22
C VAL A 196 -1.02 -4.30 -12.62
N ALA A 197 -2.29 -4.06 -12.87
CA ALA A 197 -3.22 -5.10 -13.30
C ALA A 197 -2.82 -5.76 -14.63
N GLN A 198 -1.98 -5.14 -15.45
CA GLN A 198 -1.48 -5.72 -16.70
C GLN A 198 -0.36 -6.76 -16.49
N TYR A 199 0.27 -6.80 -15.31
CA TYR A 199 1.30 -7.79 -15.02
C TYR A 199 0.65 -9.15 -14.71
N ASP A 200 0.85 -10.14 -15.58
CA ASP A 200 0.27 -11.48 -15.48
C ASP A 200 0.63 -12.23 -14.19
N PHE A 201 1.81 -11.96 -13.65
CA PHE A 201 2.36 -12.59 -12.44
C PHE A 201 1.88 -11.95 -11.12
N VAL A 202 1.17 -10.83 -11.16
CA VAL A 202 0.54 -10.24 -9.96
C VAL A 202 -0.84 -10.89 -9.76
N ASN A 203 -1.09 -11.40 -8.56
CA ASN A 203 -2.33 -12.11 -8.22
C ASN A 203 -3.37 -11.23 -7.51
N ILE A 204 -2.90 -10.36 -6.60
CA ILE A 204 -3.75 -9.55 -5.74
C ILE A 204 -3.32 -8.08 -5.82
N LEU A 205 -4.30 -7.20 -5.99
CA LEU A 205 -4.16 -5.76 -5.76
C LEU A 205 -4.69 -5.47 -4.35
N HIS A 206 -3.90 -4.85 -3.50
CA HIS A 206 -4.26 -4.54 -2.12
C HIS A 206 -4.16 -3.05 -1.85
N MET A 207 -5.15 -2.49 -1.18
CA MET A 207 -5.10 -1.15 -0.62
C MET A 207 -5.37 -1.21 0.87
N GLY A 208 -4.40 -0.79 1.68
CA GLY A 208 -4.61 -0.61 3.10
C GLY A 208 -4.96 0.82 3.44
N ASP A 209 -5.96 0.99 4.28
CA ASP A 209 -6.41 2.32 4.69
C ASP A 209 -6.91 2.27 6.14
N ASP A 210 -6.38 3.11 6.98
CA ASP A 210 -6.68 3.13 8.41
C ASP A 210 -7.90 4.02 8.68
N ILE A 211 -9.10 3.47 8.43
CA ILE A 211 -10.38 4.22 8.47
C ILE A 211 -11.14 4.12 9.78
N ALA A 212 -10.68 3.28 10.70
CA ALA A 212 -11.45 2.95 11.90
C ALA A 212 -10.57 2.69 13.12
N TYR A 213 -11.19 2.77 14.29
CA TYR A 213 -10.60 2.37 15.55
C TYR A 213 -11.59 1.44 16.29
N ARG A 214 -11.23 0.98 17.49
CA ARG A 214 -12.06 0.05 18.26
C ARG A 214 -13.54 0.49 18.44
N GLY A 215 -13.79 1.80 18.50
CA GLY A 215 -15.13 2.37 18.79
C GLY A 215 -15.95 2.70 17.55
N GLY A 216 -15.37 2.67 16.35
CA GLY A 216 -16.07 3.06 15.12
C GLY A 216 -15.14 3.59 14.04
N THR A 217 -15.70 4.21 13.02
CA THR A 217 -14.93 4.86 11.95
C THR A 217 -14.39 6.22 12.39
N LEU A 218 -13.24 6.60 11.86
CA LEU A 218 -12.58 7.89 12.17
C LEU A 218 -13.31 9.09 11.57
N VAL A 219 -14.09 8.87 10.51
CA VAL A 219 -15.02 9.85 9.93
C VAL A 219 -16.38 9.22 9.74
N SER A 220 -17.40 10.02 9.47
CA SER A 220 -18.74 9.49 9.27
C SER A 220 -18.82 8.51 8.08
N PRO A 221 -19.73 7.51 8.14
CA PRO A 221 -19.93 6.60 7.00
C PRO A 221 -20.33 7.31 5.71
N GLU A 222 -20.96 8.49 5.79
CA GLU A 222 -21.30 9.32 4.63
C GLU A 222 -20.04 9.82 3.92
N LEU A 223 -19.04 10.25 4.66
CA LEU A 223 -17.75 10.69 4.09
C LEU A 223 -16.99 9.52 3.48
N LEU A 224 -17.01 8.35 4.11
CA LEU A 224 -16.40 7.14 3.50
C LEU A 224 -17.10 6.75 2.19
N ARG A 225 -18.43 6.84 2.14
CA ARG A 225 -19.20 6.62 0.89
C ARG A 225 -18.89 7.65 -0.18
N LYS A 226 -18.53 8.86 0.20
CA LYS A 226 -18.18 9.92 -0.73
C LYS A 226 -16.74 9.80 -1.24
N TRP A 227 -15.79 9.56 -0.33
CA TRP A 227 -14.36 9.66 -0.63
C TRP A 227 -13.71 8.34 -1.02
N LEU A 228 -14.15 7.22 -0.44
CA LEU A 228 -13.43 5.97 -0.51
C LEU A 228 -14.14 4.93 -1.38
N PHE A 229 -15.39 4.60 -1.08
CA PHE A 229 -16.08 3.47 -1.71
C PHE A 229 -16.22 3.58 -3.24
N PRO A 230 -16.42 4.78 -3.85
CA PRO A 230 -16.45 4.89 -5.30
C PRO A 230 -15.12 4.52 -5.96
N TRP A 231 -13.99 4.81 -5.30
CA TRP A 231 -12.67 4.44 -5.77
C TRP A 231 -12.39 2.95 -5.58
N MET A 232 -12.73 2.39 -4.43
CA MET A 232 -12.61 0.95 -4.19
C MET A 232 -13.37 0.14 -5.24
N LYS A 233 -14.58 0.58 -5.62
CA LYS A 233 -15.33 -0.04 -6.72
C LYS A 233 -14.55 -0.03 -8.03
N LYS A 234 -13.98 1.11 -8.43
CA LYS A 234 -13.16 1.23 -9.65
C LYS A 234 -11.92 0.33 -9.60
N TYR A 235 -11.24 0.26 -8.43
CA TYR A 235 -10.07 -0.62 -8.28
C TYR A 235 -10.45 -2.09 -8.38
N THR A 236 -11.57 -2.47 -7.78
CA THR A 236 -12.14 -3.82 -7.88
C THR A 236 -12.49 -4.18 -9.34
N GLU A 237 -13.13 -3.27 -10.06
CA GLU A 237 -13.48 -3.45 -11.48
C GLU A 237 -12.23 -3.67 -12.35
N ILE A 238 -11.16 -2.89 -12.12
CA ILE A 238 -9.87 -3.07 -12.80
C ILE A 238 -9.26 -4.43 -12.47
N ALA A 239 -9.21 -4.81 -11.20
CA ALA A 239 -8.67 -6.10 -10.78
C ALA A 239 -9.44 -7.25 -11.45
N HIS A 240 -10.77 -7.26 -11.34
CA HIS A 240 -11.60 -8.33 -11.89
C HIS A 240 -11.52 -8.42 -13.43
N LYS A 241 -11.48 -7.28 -14.14
CA LYS A 241 -11.31 -7.25 -15.60
C LYS A 241 -10.01 -7.94 -16.04
N ASN A 242 -8.98 -7.92 -15.19
CA ASN A 242 -7.68 -8.53 -15.46
C ASN A 242 -7.50 -9.89 -14.75
N GLY A 243 -8.57 -10.52 -14.27
CA GLY A 243 -8.55 -11.83 -13.64
C GLY A 243 -7.87 -11.84 -12.26
N LYS A 244 -7.77 -10.69 -11.60
CA LYS A 244 -7.11 -10.51 -10.29
C LYS A 244 -8.13 -10.28 -9.18
N VAL A 245 -7.67 -10.44 -7.93
CA VAL A 245 -8.45 -10.13 -6.74
C VAL A 245 -8.06 -8.73 -6.25
N PHE A 246 -9.04 -7.97 -5.80
CA PHE A 246 -8.79 -6.75 -5.01
C PHE A 246 -9.14 -7.01 -3.55
N THR A 247 -8.24 -6.63 -2.65
CA THR A 247 -8.43 -6.72 -1.20
C THR A 247 -8.25 -5.35 -0.54
N TYR A 248 -8.95 -5.21 0.60
CA TYR A 248 -8.94 -4.00 1.41
C TYR A 248 -8.87 -4.36 2.89
#